data_2186b687ac2a64e246511d75b1866f1b
#
_entry.id   2186b687ac2a64e246511d75b1866f1b
#
_cell.length_a   1.000
_cell.length_b   1.000
_cell.length_c   1.000
_cell.angle_alpha   90.00
_cell.angle_beta   90.00
_cell.angle_gamma   90.00
#
_symmetry.space_group_name_H-M   'P 1'
#
loop_
_entity.id
_entity.type
_entity.pdbx_description
1 polymer ?
#
loop_
_entity_poly.entity_id
_entity_poly.type
_entity_poly.pdbx_seq_one_letter_code
_entity_poly.pdbx_strand_id
1 'polypeptide(L)'
;MGEFVRLEVADGVGTIRLDRPKMNALNVQVQEEIRAAAVEATERDDVKAVIVYGGERVFAAGADIKEMADMSYTDMVKRSGPLQSSLSAVARIPKPVVAAITGYALGGGCELALCADIRIAADNATLGQPEILLGIIPGAGGTQRLTRLVGPSKAKDLIFTGRFVKADEALAIGLVDKVVPAETVYDEALAWAKQFSGAASYAIRAAKEAIDRGSEVDLETGLEIERQQFAALFATEDRTIGMQSFVESGPGKASFVGR
;
A
#
# COMPACT_ATOMS: atom_id res chain seq x y z
N MET A 1 -11.06 -18.10 -0.58
CA MET A 1 -10.01 -17.61 -1.49
C MET A 1 -10.67 -17.04 -2.71
N GLY A 2 -10.25 -15.88 -3.17
CA GLY A 2 -10.74 -15.28 -4.40
C GLY A 2 -10.25 -16.04 -5.63
N GLU A 3 -10.88 -15.81 -6.75
CA GLU A 3 -10.49 -16.38 -8.05
C GLU A 3 -9.22 -15.70 -8.59
N PHE A 4 -9.12 -14.38 -8.41
CA PHE A 4 -8.06 -13.53 -8.98
C PHE A 4 -7.15 -12.89 -7.93
N VAL A 5 -7.57 -12.87 -6.67
CA VAL A 5 -6.76 -12.31 -5.59
C VAL A 5 -6.77 -13.26 -4.39
N ARG A 6 -5.59 -13.52 -3.84
CA ARG A 6 -5.43 -14.38 -2.66
C ARG A 6 -4.41 -13.81 -1.70
N LEU A 7 -4.57 -14.13 -0.42
CA LEU A 7 -3.56 -13.90 0.59
C LEU A 7 -2.72 -15.16 0.79
N GLU A 8 -1.45 -15.09 0.44
CA GLU A 8 -0.45 -16.15 0.66
C GLU A 8 0.36 -15.76 1.90
N VAL A 9 0.45 -16.64 2.91
CA VAL A 9 1.15 -16.32 4.16
C VAL A 9 2.30 -17.28 4.39
N ALA A 10 3.49 -16.73 4.59
CA ALA A 10 4.70 -17.47 4.94
C ALA A 10 5.61 -16.61 5.85
N ASP A 11 6.18 -17.22 6.88
CA ASP A 11 7.19 -16.60 7.77
C ASP A 11 6.76 -15.22 8.34
N GLY A 12 5.49 -15.05 8.66
CA GLY A 12 4.96 -13.79 9.20
C GLY A 12 4.65 -12.73 8.15
N VAL A 13 4.84 -13.01 6.86
CA VAL A 13 4.55 -12.10 5.76
C VAL A 13 3.33 -12.58 4.98
N GLY A 14 2.34 -11.70 4.80
CA GLY A 14 1.18 -11.93 3.94
C GLY A 14 1.41 -11.29 2.57
N THR A 15 1.30 -12.05 1.50
CA THR A 15 1.32 -11.52 0.12
C THR A 15 -0.09 -11.48 -0.44
N ILE A 16 -0.62 -10.28 -0.66
CA ILE A 16 -1.84 -10.07 -1.46
C ILE A 16 -1.42 -10.19 -2.92
N ARG A 17 -1.66 -11.38 -3.49
CA ARG A 17 -1.27 -11.71 -4.85
C ARG A 17 -2.42 -11.48 -5.81
N LEU A 18 -2.20 -10.63 -6.83
CA LEU A 18 -3.12 -10.46 -7.96
C LEU A 18 -2.70 -11.44 -9.08
N ASP A 19 -3.68 -12.13 -9.67
CA ASP A 19 -3.45 -13.12 -10.72
C ASP A 19 -4.65 -13.16 -11.68
N ARG A 20 -4.94 -12.03 -12.32
CA ARG A 20 -5.97 -11.94 -13.36
C ARG A 20 -5.34 -11.75 -14.74
N PRO A 21 -5.46 -12.73 -15.67
CA PRO A 21 -4.98 -12.56 -17.04
C PRO A 21 -5.69 -11.37 -17.72
N LYS A 22 -5.00 -10.57 -18.53
CA LYS A 22 -3.59 -10.63 -18.94
C LYS A 22 -2.76 -9.60 -18.18
N MET A 23 -3.38 -8.55 -17.67
CA MET A 23 -2.73 -7.34 -17.17
C MET A 23 -3.17 -6.97 -15.75
N ASN A 24 -3.74 -7.89 -14.99
CA ASN A 24 -4.32 -7.62 -13.68
C ASN A 24 -5.29 -6.43 -13.68
N ALA A 25 -6.12 -6.31 -14.74
CA ALA A 25 -7.12 -5.25 -14.81
C ALA A 25 -8.13 -5.37 -13.65
N LEU A 26 -8.39 -4.26 -12.98
CA LEU A 26 -9.16 -4.18 -11.75
C LEU A 26 -10.67 -4.04 -12.07
N ASN A 27 -11.34 -5.15 -12.37
CA ASN A 27 -12.80 -5.18 -12.44
C ASN A 27 -13.43 -5.22 -11.03
N VAL A 28 -14.76 -5.21 -10.95
CA VAL A 28 -15.50 -5.23 -9.68
C VAL A 28 -15.08 -6.41 -8.81
N GLN A 29 -14.99 -7.61 -9.38
CA GLN A 29 -14.60 -8.82 -8.64
C GLN A 29 -13.19 -8.69 -8.05
N VAL A 30 -12.20 -8.28 -8.83
CA VAL A 30 -10.81 -8.09 -8.34
C VAL A 30 -10.76 -7.06 -7.21
N GLN A 31 -11.52 -5.96 -7.32
CA GLN A 31 -11.58 -4.94 -6.27
C GLN A 31 -12.13 -5.49 -4.96
N GLU A 32 -13.22 -6.28 -5.02
CA GLU A 32 -13.80 -6.91 -3.83
C GLU A 32 -12.87 -7.99 -3.24
N GLU A 33 -12.18 -8.74 -4.08
CA GLU A 33 -11.21 -9.74 -3.63
C GLU A 33 -9.97 -9.08 -3.00
N ILE A 34 -9.49 -7.92 -3.52
CA ILE A 34 -8.45 -7.10 -2.86
C ILE A 34 -8.91 -6.68 -1.47
N ARG A 35 -10.15 -6.18 -1.35
CA ARG A 35 -10.73 -5.78 -0.07
C ARG A 35 -10.79 -6.96 0.90
N ALA A 36 -11.26 -8.12 0.45
CA ALA A 36 -11.34 -9.32 1.27
C ALA A 36 -9.95 -9.78 1.75
N ALA A 37 -8.95 -9.80 0.88
CA ALA A 37 -7.57 -10.15 1.23
C ALA A 37 -6.95 -9.15 2.21
N ALA A 38 -7.25 -7.84 2.07
CA ALA A 38 -6.78 -6.82 3.01
C ALA A 38 -7.42 -6.96 4.40
N VAL A 39 -8.71 -7.31 4.47
CA VAL A 39 -9.41 -7.61 5.73
C VAL A 39 -8.80 -8.86 6.37
N GLU A 40 -8.64 -9.95 5.61
CA GLU A 40 -8.00 -11.16 6.09
C GLU A 40 -6.59 -10.89 6.64
N ALA A 41 -5.76 -10.14 5.90
CA ALA A 41 -4.42 -9.75 6.35
C ALA A 41 -4.44 -8.91 7.64
N THR A 42 -5.49 -8.09 7.83
CA THR A 42 -5.68 -7.30 9.04
C THR A 42 -5.98 -8.16 10.26
N GLU A 43 -6.86 -9.16 10.11
CA GLU A 43 -7.38 -9.99 11.20
C GLU A 43 -6.41 -11.11 11.62
N ARG A 44 -5.53 -11.55 10.74
CA ARG A 44 -4.60 -12.65 11.02
C ARG A 44 -3.44 -12.24 11.90
N ASP A 45 -3.31 -12.84 13.06
CA ASP A 45 -2.21 -12.59 14.01
C ASP A 45 -0.85 -13.11 13.53
N ASP A 46 -0.83 -14.11 12.65
CA ASP A 46 0.38 -14.67 12.05
C ASP A 46 0.93 -13.83 10.89
N VAL A 47 0.22 -12.78 10.45
CA VAL A 47 0.71 -11.79 9.48
C VAL A 47 1.26 -10.58 10.24
N LYS A 48 2.53 -10.24 10.02
CA LYS A 48 3.23 -9.10 10.64
C LYS A 48 3.52 -7.96 9.67
N ALA A 49 3.63 -8.26 8.39
CA ALA A 49 3.75 -7.30 7.30
C ALA A 49 3.07 -7.82 6.04
N VAL A 50 2.75 -6.94 5.09
CA VAL A 50 2.02 -7.28 3.88
C VAL A 50 2.77 -6.81 2.64
N ILE A 51 2.80 -7.66 1.62
CA ILE A 51 3.25 -7.34 0.27
C ILE A 51 2.04 -7.32 -0.66
N VAL A 52 1.90 -6.28 -1.48
CA VAL A 52 0.96 -6.28 -2.61
C VAL A 52 1.77 -6.56 -3.88
N TYR A 53 1.39 -7.61 -4.61
CA TYR A 53 2.17 -8.10 -5.74
C TYR A 53 1.29 -8.59 -6.89
N GLY A 54 1.57 -8.13 -8.10
CA GLY A 54 0.84 -8.53 -9.32
C GLY A 54 1.47 -9.67 -10.09
N GLY A 55 2.60 -10.20 -9.63
CA GLY A 55 3.39 -11.21 -10.34
C GLY A 55 4.59 -10.61 -11.09
N GLU A 56 5.33 -11.46 -11.79
CA GLU A 56 6.64 -11.10 -12.38
C GLU A 56 6.56 -10.14 -13.58
N ARG A 57 5.40 -10.06 -14.24
CA ARG A 57 5.26 -9.34 -15.51
C ARG A 57 4.59 -7.98 -15.37
N VAL A 58 3.61 -7.88 -14.48
CA VAL A 58 2.76 -6.70 -14.35
C VAL A 58 2.19 -6.61 -12.95
N PHE A 59 2.23 -5.43 -12.39
CA PHE A 59 1.58 -5.15 -11.12
C PHE A 59 0.05 -5.07 -11.33
N ALA A 60 -0.44 -4.03 -11.99
CA ALA A 60 -1.82 -3.88 -12.44
C ALA A 60 -1.94 -2.74 -13.45
N ALA A 61 -2.60 -2.97 -14.58
CA ALA A 61 -2.67 -1.98 -15.66
C ALA A 61 -3.96 -1.12 -15.65
N GLY A 62 -4.56 -0.94 -14.47
CA GLY A 62 -5.69 -0.04 -14.29
C GLY A 62 -7.04 -0.74 -14.18
N ALA A 63 -8.12 0.05 -14.22
CA ALA A 63 -9.48 -0.44 -14.19
C ALA A 63 -9.82 -1.25 -15.46
N ASP A 64 -10.82 -2.11 -15.37
CA ASP A 64 -11.37 -2.80 -16.55
C ASP A 64 -12.29 -1.83 -17.30
N ILE A 65 -11.71 -1.17 -18.32
CA ILE A 65 -12.42 -0.17 -19.11
C ILE A 65 -13.63 -0.75 -19.86
N LYS A 66 -13.60 -2.04 -20.22
CA LYS A 66 -14.74 -2.68 -20.89
C LYS A 66 -15.95 -2.79 -19.96
N GLU A 67 -15.70 -3.06 -18.67
CA GLU A 67 -16.76 -3.08 -17.66
C GLU A 67 -17.33 -1.67 -17.40
N MET A 68 -16.49 -0.63 -17.50
CA MET A 68 -16.88 0.75 -17.20
C MET A 68 -17.56 1.46 -18.38
N ALA A 69 -17.29 1.05 -19.61
CA ALA A 69 -17.68 1.80 -20.81
C ALA A 69 -19.20 2.03 -20.93
N ASP A 70 -19.99 1.07 -20.45
CA ASP A 70 -21.45 1.12 -20.52
C ASP A 70 -22.13 1.68 -19.25
N MET A 71 -21.35 2.09 -18.23
CA MET A 71 -21.89 2.60 -16.98
C MET A 71 -22.45 4.02 -17.16
N SER A 72 -23.67 4.22 -16.67
CA SER A 72 -24.28 5.54 -16.56
C SER A 72 -23.73 6.36 -15.39
N TYR A 73 -24.06 7.66 -15.34
CA TYR A 73 -23.78 8.47 -14.14
C TYR A 73 -24.30 7.85 -12.86
N THR A 74 -25.55 7.35 -12.88
CA THR A 74 -26.18 6.72 -11.71
C THR A 74 -25.46 5.45 -11.26
N ASP A 75 -24.98 4.65 -12.21
CA ASP A 75 -24.18 3.46 -11.92
C ASP A 75 -22.86 3.84 -11.27
N MET A 76 -22.18 4.85 -11.81
CA MET A 76 -20.91 5.31 -11.26
C MET A 76 -21.06 5.97 -9.89
N VAL A 77 -22.14 6.71 -9.61
CA VAL A 77 -22.42 7.24 -8.27
C VAL A 77 -22.53 6.11 -7.24
N LYS A 78 -23.19 5.01 -7.58
CA LYS A 78 -23.30 3.84 -6.70
C LYS A 78 -21.97 3.09 -6.56
N ARG A 79 -21.16 3.11 -7.62
CA ARG A 79 -19.92 2.30 -7.72
C ARG A 79 -18.69 2.97 -7.14
N SER A 80 -18.60 4.31 -7.20
CA SER A 80 -17.39 5.06 -6.80
C SER A 80 -17.00 4.88 -5.33
N GLY A 81 -17.96 4.83 -4.42
CA GLY A 81 -17.70 4.55 -3.00
C GLY A 81 -17.09 3.16 -2.76
N PRO A 82 -17.72 2.07 -3.23
CA PRO A 82 -17.14 0.71 -3.22
C PRO A 82 -15.74 0.64 -3.86
N LEU A 83 -15.53 1.26 -5.02
CA LEU A 83 -14.22 1.32 -5.67
C LEU A 83 -13.15 1.92 -4.74
N GLN A 84 -13.40 3.09 -4.18
CA GLN A 84 -12.46 3.74 -3.25
C GLN A 84 -12.24 2.91 -1.99
N SER A 85 -13.30 2.33 -1.41
CA SER A 85 -13.20 1.55 -0.18
C SER A 85 -12.42 0.26 -0.37
N SER A 86 -12.51 -0.38 -1.53
CA SER A 86 -11.79 -1.61 -1.84
C SER A 86 -10.28 -1.40 -1.84
N LEU A 87 -9.78 -0.37 -2.51
CA LEU A 87 -8.35 -0.06 -2.49
C LEU A 87 -7.91 0.54 -1.15
N SER A 88 -8.74 1.39 -0.54
CA SER A 88 -8.43 1.97 0.77
C SER A 88 -8.35 0.93 1.89
N ALA A 89 -8.93 -0.28 1.72
CA ALA A 89 -8.76 -1.37 2.67
C ALA A 89 -7.28 -1.76 2.81
N VAL A 90 -6.49 -1.71 1.74
CA VAL A 90 -5.05 -1.96 1.77
C VAL A 90 -4.31 -0.89 2.59
N ALA A 91 -4.63 0.39 2.39
CA ALA A 91 -4.03 1.49 3.15
C ALA A 91 -4.36 1.42 4.66
N ARG A 92 -5.51 0.83 5.01
CA ARG A 92 -5.97 0.69 6.40
C ARG A 92 -5.46 -0.55 7.10
N ILE A 93 -4.68 -1.41 6.45
CA ILE A 93 -4.04 -2.55 7.13
C ILE A 93 -3.12 -1.99 8.22
N PRO A 94 -3.34 -2.34 9.52
CA PRO A 94 -2.58 -1.75 10.63
C PRO A 94 -1.22 -2.41 10.81
N LYS A 95 -0.59 -2.80 9.71
CA LYS A 95 0.71 -3.47 9.61
C LYS A 95 1.49 -2.82 8.46
N PRO A 96 2.82 -2.92 8.43
CA PRO A 96 3.61 -2.44 7.31
C PRO A 96 3.17 -3.07 5.98
N VAL A 97 2.97 -2.25 4.97
CA VAL A 97 2.56 -2.68 3.63
C VAL A 97 3.56 -2.19 2.60
N VAL A 98 4.06 -3.09 1.76
CA VAL A 98 4.93 -2.75 0.63
C VAL A 98 4.30 -3.16 -0.70
N ALA A 99 4.30 -2.27 -1.69
CA ALA A 99 3.96 -2.62 -3.06
C ALA A 99 5.22 -3.07 -3.80
N ALA A 100 5.20 -4.29 -4.30
CA ALA A 100 6.25 -4.86 -5.16
C ALA A 100 5.83 -4.69 -6.63
N ILE A 101 6.36 -3.65 -7.29
CA ILE A 101 5.86 -3.16 -8.58
C ILE A 101 6.73 -3.70 -9.72
N THR A 102 6.14 -4.55 -10.56
CA THR A 102 6.74 -5.06 -11.79
C THR A 102 6.01 -4.54 -13.01
N GLY A 103 6.70 -4.25 -14.09
CA GLY A 103 6.12 -3.84 -15.36
C GLY A 103 5.21 -2.61 -15.23
N TYR A 104 3.90 -2.78 -15.34
CA TYR A 104 2.96 -1.66 -15.35
C TYR A 104 2.19 -1.52 -14.04
N ALA A 105 2.17 -0.30 -13.50
CA ALA A 105 1.26 0.17 -12.45
C ALA A 105 0.56 1.44 -12.94
N LEU A 106 -0.56 1.29 -13.64
CA LEU A 106 -1.25 2.39 -14.33
C LEU A 106 -2.66 2.59 -13.79
N GLY A 107 -3.13 3.84 -13.75
CA GLY A 107 -4.47 4.19 -13.29
C GLY A 107 -4.79 3.56 -11.94
N GLY A 108 -5.88 2.80 -11.85
CA GLY A 108 -6.25 2.05 -10.63
C GLY A 108 -5.14 1.16 -10.08
N GLY A 109 -4.24 0.63 -10.93
CA GLY A 109 -3.05 -0.11 -10.50
C GLY A 109 -2.02 0.80 -9.78
N CYS A 110 -1.81 2.00 -10.27
CA CYS A 110 -1.01 3.01 -9.58
C CYS A 110 -1.69 3.45 -8.27
N GLU A 111 -3.02 3.63 -8.28
CA GLU A 111 -3.81 3.95 -7.09
C GLU A 111 -3.71 2.85 -6.02
N LEU A 112 -3.68 1.58 -6.42
CA LEU A 112 -3.43 0.46 -5.52
C LEU A 112 -2.01 0.50 -4.94
N ALA A 113 -0.98 0.78 -5.75
CA ALA A 113 0.39 0.93 -5.28
C ALA A 113 0.53 2.10 -4.28
N LEU A 114 -0.20 3.20 -4.50
CA LEU A 114 -0.26 4.35 -3.59
C LEU A 114 -0.97 4.05 -2.25
N CYS A 115 -1.63 2.91 -2.11
CA CYS A 115 -2.19 2.47 -0.83
C CYS A 115 -1.17 1.78 0.07
N ALA A 116 0.02 1.41 -0.42
CA ALA A 116 1.10 0.84 0.38
C ALA A 116 1.90 1.93 1.11
N ASP A 117 2.54 1.56 2.23
CA ASP A 117 3.42 2.46 2.99
C ASP A 117 4.67 2.79 2.18
N ILE A 118 5.28 1.78 1.56
CA ILE A 118 6.39 1.96 0.62
C ILE A 118 6.18 1.21 -0.69
N ARG A 119 6.92 1.61 -1.72
CA ARG A 119 6.85 1.08 -3.09
C ARG A 119 8.25 0.74 -3.56
N ILE A 120 8.47 -0.55 -3.86
CA ILE A 120 9.69 -1.05 -4.50
C ILE A 120 9.36 -1.38 -5.95
N ALA A 121 10.03 -0.76 -6.88
CA ALA A 121 9.74 -0.90 -8.30
C ALA A 121 10.88 -1.60 -9.05
N ALA A 122 10.50 -2.36 -10.07
CA ALA A 122 11.44 -2.87 -11.06
C ALA A 122 12.06 -1.71 -11.86
N ASP A 123 13.31 -1.86 -12.30
CA ASP A 123 14.01 -0.92 -13.16
C ASP A 123 13.29 -0.66 -14.50
N ASN A 124 12.52 -1.65 -14.97
CA ASN A 124 11.70 -1.57 -16.16
C ASN A 124 10.25 -1.12 -15.89
N ALA A 125 9.92 -0.78 -14.64
CA ALA A 125 8.56 -0.40 -14.27
C ALA A 125 8.11 0.90 -14.95
N THR A 126 6.81 0.96 -15.20
CA THR A 126 6.14 2.13 -15.77
C THR A 126 4.90 2.43 -14.96
N LEU A 127 4.86 3.62 -14.37
CA LEU A 127 3.76 4.07 -13.53
C LEU A 127 3.03 5.24 -14.21
N GLY A 128 1.80 5.55 -13.78
CA GLY A 128 1.08 6.72 -14.28
C GLY A 128 -0.39 6.73 -13.89
N GLN A 129 -1.01 7.90 -14.14
CA GLN A 129 -2.44 8.14 -13.94
C GLN A 129 -3.03 8.65 -15.27
N PRO A 130 -3.26 7.74 -16.26
CA PRO A 130 -3.64 8.13 -17.62
C PRO A 130 -5.14 8.33 -17.82
N GLU A 131 -5.93 8.41 -16.77
CA GLU A 131 -7.39 8.49 -16.84
C GLU A 131 -7.91 9.68 -17.66
N ILE A 132 -7.16 10.77 -17.71
CA ILE A 132 -7.52 11.93 -18.51
C ILE A 132 -7.64 11.60 -20.02
N LEU A 133 -6.91 10.62 -20.50
CA LEU A 133 -6.98 10.15 -21.89
C LEU A 133 -8.30 9.42 -22.21
N LEU A 134 -9.06 9.07 -21.16
CA LEU A 134 -10.40 8.50 -21.24
C LEU A 134 -11.50 9.56 -20.97
N GLY A 135 -11.14 10.82 -20.75
CA GLY A 135 -12.08 11.89 -20.39
C GLY A 135 -12.55 11.85 -18.94
N ILE A 136 -11.83 11.14 -18.07
CA ILE A 136 -12.12 11.02 -16.63
C ILE A 136 -10.89 11.38 -15.79
N ILE A 137 -11.03 11.32 -14.48
CA ILE A 137 -9.93 11.52 -13.52
C ILE A 137 -9.67 10.23 -12.74
N PRO A 138 -8.51 10.08 -12.06
CA PRO A 138 -8.30 9.02 -11.08
C PRO A 138 -9.42 8.98 -10.04
N GLY A 139 -10.07 7.83 -9.88
CA GLY A 139 -11.30 7.70 -9.09
C GLY A 139 -11.15 6.91 -7.79
N ALA A 140 -10.00 6.22 -7.60
CA ALA A 140 -9.77 5.35 -6.43
C ALA A 140 -8.75 5.92 -5.43
N GLY A 141 -8.46 7.21 -5.52
CA GLY A 141 -7.62 7.96 -4.59
C GLY A 141 -6.38 8.59 -5.22
N GLY A 142 -6.12 8.41 -6.52
CA GLY A 142 -4.93 8.92 -7.19
C GLY A 142 -4.77 10.42 -7.09
N THR A 143 -5.83 11.20 -7.28
CA THR A 143 -5.77 12.66 -7.13
C THR A 143 -5.33 13.09 -5.73
N GLN A 144 -5.60 12.29 -4.71
CA GLN A 144 -5.32 12.62 -3.32
C GLN A 144 -3.98 12.05 -2.86
N ARG A 145 -3.77 10.73 -3.03
CA ARG A 145 -2.55 10.06 -2.55
C ARG A 145 -1.32 10.47 -3.34
N LEU A 146 -1.41 10.54 -4.68
CA LEU A 146 -0.29 11.01 -5.50
C LEU A 146 0.11 12.43 -5.13
N THR A 147 -0.87 13.34 -4.99
CA THR A 147 -0.61 14.75 -4.66
C THR A 147 0.09 14.90 -3.30
N ARG A 148 -0.32 14.11 -2.29
CA ARG A 148 0.31 14.13 -0.97
C ARG A 148 1.72 13.56 -1.00
N LEU A 149 1.99 12.61 -1.88
CA LEU A 149 3.28 11.94 -1.97
C LEU A 149 4.31 12.78 -2.75
N VAL A 150 3.98 13.24 -3.96
CA VAL A 150 4.94 13.90 -4.87
C VAL A 150 4.78 15.43 -4.94
N GLY A 151 3.80 15.95 -4.25
CA GLY A 151 3.43 17.37 -4.29
C GLY A 151 2.52 17.74 -5.47
N PRO A 152 1.79 18.87 -5.34
CA PRO A 152 0.70 19.21 -6.28
C PRO A 152 1.18 19.50 -7.71
N SER A 153 2.37 20.05 -7.90
CA SER A 153 2.88 20.38 -9.23
C SER A 153 3.15 19.13 -10.06
N LYS A 154 3.87 18.15 -9.50
CA LYS A 154 4.19 16.89 -10.16
C LYS A 154 2.93 16.04 -10.38
N ALA A 155 2.04 15.99 -9.39
CA ALA A 155 0.77 15.27 -9.52
C ALA A 155 -0.09 15.85 -10.65
N LYS A 156 -0.19 17.18 -10.77
CA LYS A 156 -0.92 17.84 -11.85
C LYS A 156 -0.30 17.54 -13.22
N ASP A 157 1.03 17.58 -13.34
CA ASP A 157 1.71 17.23 -14.58
C ASP A 157 1.33 15.81 -15.02
N LEU A 158 1.46 14.83 -14.14
CA LEU A 158 1.16 13.44 -14.44
C LEU A 158 -0.32 13.19 -14.77
N ILE A 159 -1.23 13.77 -13.99
CA ILE A 159 -2.68 13.58 -14.16
C ILE A 159 -3.20 14.33 -15.38
N PHE A 160 -2.78 15.59 -15.60
CA PHE A 160 -3.29 16.42 -16.71
C PHE A 160 -2.79 15.95 -18.07
N THR A 161 -1.57 15.43 -18.14
CA THR A 161 -1.00 14.93 -19.39
C THR A 161 -1.32 13.45 -19.63
N GLY A 162 -1.61 12.69 -18.57
CA GLY A 162 -1.76 11.24 -18.64
C GLY A 162 -0.46 10.51 -19.03
N ARG A 163 0.69 11.20 -18.97
CA ARG A 163 1.97 10.63 -19.36
C ARG A 163 2.42 9.55 -18.38
N PHE A 164 3.24 8.67 -18.88
CA PHE A 164 3.84 7.60 -18.08
C PHE A 164 5.18 8.04 -17.49
N VAL A 165 5.48 7.48 -16.33
CA VAL A 165 6.72 7.70 -15.57
C VAL A 165 7.50 6.39 -15.54
N LYS A 166 8.77 6.44 -15.92
CA LYS A 166 9.69 5.32 -15.79
C LYS A 166 10.27 5.25 -14.37
N ALA A 167 10.84 4.10 -14.00
CA ALA A 167 11.33 3.82 -12.66
C ALA A 167 12.30 4.88 -12.12
N ASP A 168 13.25 5.33 -12.93
CA ASP A 168 14.24 6.35 -12.53
C ASP A 168 13.59 7.69 -12.20
N GLU A 169 12.65 8.15 -13.04
CA GLU A 169 11.90 9.37 -12.77
C GLU A 169 10.97 9.18 -11.56
N ALA A 170 10.32 8.02 -11.44
CA ALA A 170 9.46 7.71 -10.31
C ALA A 170 10.23 7.78 -8.97
N LEU A 171 11.47 7.30 -8.95
CA LEU A 171 12.37 7.41 -7.79
C LEU A 171 12.74 8.88 -7.55
N ALA A 172 13.15 9.59 -8.59
CA ALA A 172 13.59 10.99 -8.47
C ALA A 172 12.49 11.94 -7.97
N ILE A 173 11.23 11.66 -8.27
CA ILE A 173 10.09 12.47 -7.80
C ILE A 173 9.49 11.96 -6.48
N GLY A 174 9.97 10.86 -5.93
CA GLY A 174 9.45 10.25 -4.70
C GLY A 174 8.14 9.46 -4.90
N LEU A 175 7.82 9.06 -6.14
CA LEU A 175 6.67 8.20 -6.41
C LEU A 175 6.93 6.75 -6.00
N VAL A 176 8.18 6.30 -6.06
CA VAL A 176 8.64 5.03 -5.51
C VAL A 176 9.83 5.25 -4.59
N ASP A 177 10.04 4.34 -3.64
CA ASP A 177 11.02 4.49 -2.57
C ASP A 177 12.34 3.76 -2.89
N LYS A 178 12.28 2.74 -3.78
CA LYS A 178 13.44 1.97 -4.21
C LYS A 178 13.22 1.44 -5.63
N VAL A 179 14.30 1.38 -6.42
CA VAL A 179 14.33 0.73 -7.74
C VAL A 179 15.38 -0.38 -7.70
N VAL A 180 15.01 -1.55 -8.22
CA VAL A 180 15.84 -2.76 -8.23
C VAL A 180 15.65 -3.52 -9.55
N PRO A 181 16.56 -4.46 -9.92
CA PRO A 181 16.35 -5.32 -11.08
C PRO A 181 15.01 -6.07 -11.03
N ALA A 182 14.35 -6.20 -12.17
CA ALA A 182 12.98 -6.72 -12.24
C ALA A 182 12.81 -8.11 -11.58
N GLU A 183 13.80 -8.97 -11.71
CA GLU A 183 13.82 -10.32 -11.15
C GLU A 183 13.96 -10.35 -9.62
N THR A 184 14.38 -9.25 -8.99
CA THR A 184 14.61 -9.18 -7.54
C THR A 184 13.53 -8.44 -6.77
N VAL A 185 12.55 -7.83 -7.45
CA VAL A 185 11.54 -6.95 -6.83
C VAL A 185 10.79 -7.63 -5.68
N TYR A 186 10.34 -8.86 -5.88
CA TYR A 186 9.61 -9.59 -4.85
C TYR A 186 10.52 -9.95 -3.66
N ASP A 187 11.73 -10.41 -3.92
CA ASP A 187 12.70 -10.77 -2.88
C ASP A 187 13.10 -9.56 -2.04
N GLU A 188 13.27 -8.40 -2.65
CA GLU A 188 13.54 -7.14 -1.95
C GLU A 188 12.35 -6.69 -1.11
N ALA A 189 11.13 -6.81 -1.61
CA ALA A 189 9.92 -6.54 -0.82
C ALA A 189 9.79 -7.52 0.35
N LEU A 190 10.08 -8.80 0.13
CA LEU A 190 10.07 -9.83 1.15
C LEU A 190 11.15 -9.57 2.23
N ALA A 191 12.36 -9.19 1.81
CA ALA A 191 13.43 -8.84 2.74
C ALA A 191 13.05 -7.63 3.61
N TRP A 192 12.39 -6.62 3.03
CA TRP A 192 11.87 -5.49 3.79
C TRP A 192 10.75 -5.90 4.75
N ALA A 193 9.79 -6.70 4.29
CA ALA A 193 8.67 -7.15 5.12
C ALA A 193 9.09 -8.06 6.28
N LYS A 194 10.09 -8.92 6.07
CA LYS A 194 10.62 -9.83 7.11
C LYS A 194 11.25 -9.11 8.30
N GLN A 195 11.67 -7.85 8.16
CA GLN A 195 12.19 -7.06 9.29
C GLN A 195 11.17 -6.90 10.42
N PHE A 196 9.89 -7.06 10.13
CA PHE A 196 8.79 -6.90 11.10
C PHE A 196 8.32 -8.21 11.75
N SER A 197 8.84 -9.36 11.33
CA SER A 197 8.38 -10.67 11.83
C SER A 197 8.65 -10.90 13.33
N GLY A 198 9.62 -10.20 13.92
CA GLY A 198 9.92 -10.26 15.37
C GLY A 198 9.85 -8.90 16.05
N ALA A 199 9.22 -7.92 15.41
CA ALA A 199 9.17 -6.54 15.91
C ALA A 199 7.98 -6.33 16.85
N ALA A 200 8.02 -5.22 17.63
CA ALA A 200 6.96 -4.80 18.53
C ALA A 200 5.71 -4.38 17.74
N SER A 201 4.83 -5.32 17.44
CA SER A 201 3.71 -5.16 16.53
C SER A 201 2.76 -4.01 16.92
N TYR A 202 2.49 -3.84 18.23
CA TYR A 202 1.65 -2.73 18.71
C TYR A 202 2.32 -1.37 18.53
N ALA A 203 3.64 -1.28 18.72
CA ALA A 203 4.37 -0.03 18.51
C ALA A 203 4.39 0.37 17.02
N ILE A 204 4.58 -0.59 16.10
CA ILE A 204 4.50 -0.36 14.66
C ILE A 204 3.11 0.11 14.26
N ARG A 205 2.07 -0.55 14.74
CA ARG A 205 0.68 -0.16 14.48
C ARG A 205 0.39 1.25 14.98
N ALA A 206 0.79 1.57 16.20
CA ALA A 206 0.61 2.89 16.79
C ALA A 206 1.36 3.98 16.01
N ALA A 207 2.60 3.70 15.58
CA ALA A 207 3.37 4.61 14.74
C ALA A 207 2.70 4.86 13.39
N LYS A 208 2.24 3.80 12.70
CA LYS A 208 1.51 3.93 11.44
C LYS A 208 0.24 4.78 11.62
N GLU A 209 -0.57 4.48 12.64
CA GLU A 209 -1.80 5.24 12.90
C GLU A 209 -1.52 6.72 13.22
N ALA A 210 -0.50 7.00 14.03
CA ALA A 210 -0.11 8.36 14.36
C ALA A 210 0.37 9.15 13.12
N ILE A 211 1.18 8.51 12.25
CA ILE A 211 1.66 9.12 11.01
C ILE A 211 0.51 9.35 10.03
N ASP A 212 -0.28 8.32 9.74
CA ASP A 212 -1.34 8.38 8.72
C ASP A 212 -2.42 9.39 9.11
N ARG A 213 -2.92 9.33 10.36
CA ARG A 213 -3.97 10.23 10.82
C ARG A 213 -3.45 11.62 11.16
N GLY A 214 -2.22 11.70 11.70
CA GLY A 214 -1.60 12.98 12.04
C GLY A 214 -1.29 13.83 10.81
N SER A 215 -0.94 13.20 9.67
CA SER A 215 -0.68 13.90 8.41
C SER A 215 -1.95 14.49 7.75
N GLU A 216 -3.15 14.09 8.18
CA GLU A 216 -4.43 14.54 7.63
C GLU A 216 -5.09 15.68 8.45
N VAL A 217 -4.44 16.11 9.53
CA VAL A 217 -4.95 17.14 10.44
C VAL A 217 -3.91 18.25 10.67
N ASP A 218 -4.26 19.30 11.43
CA ASP A 218 -3.30 20.30 11.88
C ASP A 218 -2.28 19.71 12.87
N LEU A 219 -1.13 20.37 13.03
CA LEU A 219 -0.03 19.86 13.84
C LEU A 219 -0.42 19.60 15.30
N GLU A 220 -1.21 20.48 15.91
CA GLU A 220 -1.62 20.33 17.33
C GLU A 220 -2.49 19.07 17.52
N THR A 221 -3.45 18.86 16.62
CA THR A 221 -4.27 17.65 16.60
C THR A 221 -3.42 16.41 16.31
N GLY A 222 -2.44 16.50 15.39
CA GLY A 222 -1.50 15.41 15.10
C GLY A 222 -0.65 15.03 16.31
N LEU A 223 -0.13 16.02 17.05
CA LEU A 223 0.63 15.80 18.29
C LEU A 223 -0.24 15.19 19.41
N GLU A 224 -1.53 15.52 19.47
CA GLU A 224 -2.45 14.89 20.42
C GLU A 224 -2.66 13.40 20.09
N ILE A 225 -2.83 13.06 18.81
CA ILE A 225 -2.92 11.66 18.34
C ILE A 225 -1.64 10.90 18.73
N GLU A 226 -0.47 11.46 18.45
CA GLU A 226 0.82 10.86 18.79
C GLU A 226 0.94 10.61 20.30
N ARG A 227 0.58 11.61 21.13
CA ARG A 227 0.62 11.51 22.59
C ARG A 227 -0.23 10.39 23.13
N GLN A 228 -1.43 10.22 22.60
CA GLN A 228 -2.34 9.14 23.00
C GLN A 228 -1.78 7.77 22.61
N GLN A 229 -1.31 7.62 21.36
CA GLN A 229 -0.70 6.39 20.89
C GLN A 229 0.56 6.04 21.69
N PHE A 230 1.44 7.01 21.93
CA PHE A 230 2.64 6.82 22.72
C PHE A 230 2.34 6.37 24.17
N ALA A 231 1.42 7.05 24.85
CA ALA A 231 1.04 6.71 26.21
C ALA A 231 0.42 5.31 26.31
N ALA A 232 -0.42 4.92 25.34
CA ALA A 232 -1.07 3.60 25.31
C ALA A 232 -0.06 2.45 25.22
N LEU A 233 1.08 2.64 24.56
CA LEU A 233 2.13 1.65 24.45
C LEU A 233 2.76 1.26 25.80
N PHE A 234 2.66 2.12 26.83
CA PHE A 234 3.15 1.80 28.17
C PHE A 234 2.35 0.70 28.88
N ALA A 235 1.20 0.34 28.35
CA ALA A 235 0.43 -0.82 28.80
C ALA A 235 0.84 -2.15 28.17
N THR A 236 1.75 -2.13 27.17
CA THR A 236 2.19 -3.35 26.45
C THR A 236 3.33 -4.08 27.15
N GLU A 237 3.36 -5.39 26.97
CA GLU A 237 4.48 -6.24 27.43
C GLU A 237 5.76 -5.90 26.65
N ASP A 238 5.63 -5.69 25.35
CA ASP A 238 6.76 -5.35 24.45
C ASP A 238 7.51 -4.07 24.89
N ARG A 239 6.82 -3.06 25.42
CA ARG A 239 7.47 -1.88 25.99
C ARG A 239 8.35 -2.25 27.19
N THR A 240 7.85 -3.10 28.05
CA THR A 240 8.62 -3.55 29.23
C THR A 240 9.86 -4.34 28.81
N ILE A 241 9.70 -5.30 27.90
CA ILE A 241 10.79 -6.09 27.31
C ILE A 241 11.84 -5.17 26.66
N GLY A 242 11.38 -4.23 25.83
CA GLY A 242 12.27 -3.33 25.08
C GLY A 242 13.11 -2.43 26.00
N MET A 243 12.48 -1.82 27.02
CA MET A 243 13.17 -0.91 27.95
C MET A 243 14.15 -1.67 28.86
N GLN A 244 13.76 -2.84 29.38
CA GLN A 244 14.66 -3.66 30.18
C GLN A 244 15.86 -4.14 29.38
N SER A 245 15.63 -4.69 28.19
CA SER A 245 16.70 -5.12 27.29
C SER A 245 17.66 -3.99 26.93
N PHE A 246 17.14 -2.79 26.69
CA PHE A 246 17.98 -1.63 26.40
C PHE A 246 18.90 -1.25 27.58
N VAL A 247 18.36 -1.22 28.80
CA VAL A 247 19.12 -0.90 30.03
C VAL A 247 20.22 -1.93 30.30
N GLU A 248 19.91 -3.22 30.09
CA GLU A 248 20.83 -4.32 30.38
C GLU A 248 21.86 -4.58 29.28
N SER A 249 21.47 -4.44 28.01
CA SER A 249 22.23 -4.97 26.86
C SER A 249 22.41 -3.98 25.71
N GLY A 250 21.83 -2.78 25.80
CA GLY A 250 21.86 -1.77 24.74
C GLY A 250 20.81 -2.01 23.63
N PRO A 251 20.82 -1.17 22.57
CA PRO A 251 19.78 -1.17 21.55
C PRO A 251 19.76 -2.45 20.70
N GLY A 252 18.56 -2.81 20.21
CA GLY A 252 18.38 -3.88 19.21
C GLY A 252 18.59 -5.31 19.73
N LYS A 253 18.50 -5.53 21.05
CA LYS A 253 18.68 -6.86 21.69
C LYS A 253 17.36 -7.47 22.19
N ALA A 254 16.27 -6.72 22.16
CA ALA A 254 14.98 -7.19 22.63
C ALA A 254 14.38 -8.25 21.68
N SER A 255 13.75 -9.27 22.27
CA SER A 255 12.88 -10.22 21.55
C SER A 255 11.45 -9.91 21.93
N PHE A 256 10.72 -9.31 21.01
CA PHE A 256 9.34 -8.90 21.25
C PHE A 256 8.35 -10.05 21.06
N VAL A 257 7.24 -10.00 21.79
CA VAL A 257 6.18 -11.04 21.78
C VAL A 257 4.90 -10.56 21.08
N GLY A 258 4.83 -9.27 20.72
CA GLY A 258 3.72 -8.69 19.97
C GLY A 258 2.46 -8.44 20.78
N ARG A 259 2.57 -8.19 22.08
CA ARG A 259 1.43 -7.93 22.98
C ARG A 259 1.76 -6.97 24.13
#